data_fe2584ab5484be764b438b9bf19764ae
#
_entry.id   fe2584ab5484be764b438b9bf19764ae
#
_cell.length_a   1.000
_cell.length_b   1.000
_cell.length_c   1.000
_cell.angle_alpha   90.00
_cell.angle_beta   90.00
_cell.angle_gamma   90.00
#
_symmetry.space_group_name_H-M   'P 1'
#
loop_
_entity.id
_entity.type
_entity.pdbx_description
1 polymer ?
#
loop_
_entity_poly.entity_id
_entity_poly.type
_entity_poly.pdbx_seq_one_letter_code
_entity_poly.pdbx_strand_id
1 'polypeptide(L)'
;AASDVYKRQVLYCGTFSKTLAPGLRVGYLLGASDVVSKAVVGLQTSTVHTNIWAQMLTYRFLTNVDFDEHLKKLQAIYRHKCHLMLGGLEKELPDFISFTHPQGGLFIWATLPDKYDMNAFCKGAVERKVAVVPGNAFCSDESAVSHSFRLNFSTPTDEQIEKGVKILGAAAKELLK
;
A
#
# COMPACT_ATOMS: atom_id res chain seq x y z
N ALA A 1 -10.34 -0.31 -15.52
CA ALA A 1 -10.18 -1.68 -15.99
C ALA A 1 -11.52 -2.13 -16.56
N ALA A 2 -11.53 -2.49 -17.82
CA ALA A 2 -12.73 -3.09 -18.43
C ALA A 2 -13.02 -4.40 -17.68
N SER A 3 -14.06 -4.38 -16.85
CA SER A 3 -14.64 -5.64 -16.37
C SER A 3 -15.10 -6.38 -17.61
N ASP A 4 -14.64 -7.62 -17.81
CA ASP A 4 -15.08 -8.43 -18.93
C ASP A 4 -16.53 -8.87 -18.70
N VAL A 5 -17.47 -8.00 -19.05
CA VAL A 5 -18.90 -8.21 -18.91
C VAL A 5 -19.36 -9.40 -19.78
N TYR A 6 -18.65 -9.69 -20.88
CA TYR A 6 -19.06 -10.73 -21.84
C TYR A 6 -18.58 -12.13 -21.46
N LYS A 7 -17.41 -12.25 -20.85
CA LYS A 7 -16.80 -13.55 -20.54
C LYS A 7 -16.85 -13.94 -19.07
N ARG A 8 -17.39 -13.08 -18.21
CA ARG A 8 -17.55 -13.33 -16.77
C ARG A 8 -16.24 -13.78 -16.07
N GLN A 9 -15.10 -13.29 -16.59
CA GLN A 9 -13.77 -13.73 -16.18
C GLN A 9 -13.14 -12.86 -15.09
N VAL A 10 -13.70 -11.67 -14.84
CA VAL A 10 -13.13 -10.72 -13.90
C VAL A 10 -13.93 -10.71 -12.60
N LEU A 11 -13.22 -10.87 -11.49
CA LEU A 11 -13.72 -10.64 -10.15
C LEU A 11 -13.06 -9.36 -9.61
N TYR A 12 -13.88 -8.44 -9.13
CA TYR A 12 -13.40 -7.23 -8.48
C TYR A 12 -13.53 -7.36 -6.96
N CYS A 13 -12.38 -7.36 -6.27
CA CYS A 13 -12.31 -7.36 -4.81
C CYS A 13 -12.03 -5.94 -4.33
N GLY A 14 -13.04 -5.33 -3.72
CA GLY A 14 -12.92 -3.99 -3.14
C GLY A 14 -12.78 -4.02 -1.62
N THR A 15 -12.24 -2.93 -1.07
CA THR A 15 -12.09 -2.78 0.39
C THR A 15 -12.31 -1.34 0.83
N PHE A 16 -12.89 -1.17 2.01
CA PHE A 16 -13.02 0.13 2.67
C PHE A 16 -11.82 0.46 3.59
N SER A 17 -10.83 -0.43 3.66
CA SER A 17 -9.66 -0.23 4.53
C SER A 17 -8.84 1.02 4.21
N LYS A 18 -8.82 1.48 2.96
CA LYS A 18 -8.04 2.65 2.52
C LYS A 18 -8.88 3.89 2.24
N THR A 19 -10.20 3.71 2.11
CA THR A 19 -11.13 4.79 1.81
C THR A 19 -11.99 5.19 3.01
N LEU A 20 -12.11 4.33 4.03
CA LEU A 20 -12.84 4.63 5.26
C LEU A 20 -11.96 4.34 6.48
N ALA A 21 -11.83 3.09 6.90
CA ALA A 21 -11.00 2.73 8.06
C ALA A 21 -10.53 1.27 7.99
N PRO A 22 -9.23 1.00 8.16
CA PRO A 22 -8.69 -0.36 8.06
C PRO A 22 -9.17 -1.28 9.19
N GLY A 23 -9.45 -0.74 10.38
CA GLY A 23 -9.91 -1.51 11.54
C GLY A 23 -11.31 -2.10 11.40
N LEU A 24 -12.14 -1.60 10.48
CA LEU A 24 -13.49 -2.14 10.24
C LEU A 24 -13.48 -3.51 9.57
N ARG A 25 -12.44 -3.87 8.84
CA ARG A 25 -12.32 -5.16 8.14
C ARG A 25 -13.47 -5.46 7.18
N VAL A 26 -13.98 -4.44 6.49
CA VAL A 26 -15.07 -4.56 5.50
C VAL A 26 -14.54 -4.43 4.09
N GLY A 27 -14.95 -5.34 3.23
CA GLY A 27 -14.70 -5.33 1.81
C GLY A 27 -15.90 -5.89 1.05
N TYR A 28 -15.78 -5.97 -0.28
CA TYR A 28 -16.83 -6.49 -1.14
C TYR A 28 -16.26 -7.20 -2.36
N LEU A 29 -17.05 -8.11 -2.91
CA LEU A 29 -16.74 -8.86 -4.10
C LEU A 29 -17.80 -8.58 -5.17
N LEU A 30 -17.38 -8.19 -6.36
CA LEU A 30 -18.22 -8.04 -7.54
C LEU A 30 -17.77 -9.01 -8.62
N GLY A 31 -18.73 -9.68 -9.23
CA GLY A 31 -18.44 -10.63 -10.31
C GLY A 31 -19.65 -11.43 -10.76
N ALA A 32 -19.41 -12.48 -11.50
CA ALA A 32 -20.47 -13.38 -11.97
C ALA A 32 -21.21 -14.02 -10.78
N SER A 33 -22.54 -14.09 -10.86
CA SER A 33 -23.42 -14.52 -9.75
C SER A 33 -23.13 -15.94 -9.26
N ASP A 34 -22.78 -16.86 -10.15
CA ASP A 34 -22.39 -18.23 -9.82
C ASP A 34 -21.10 -18.29 -8.99
N VAL A 35 -20.10 -17.44 -9.29
CA VAL A 35 -18.86 -17.36 -8.53
C VAL A 35 -19.12 -16.67 -7.18
N VAL A 36 -19.86 -15.54 -7.16
CA VAL A 36 -20.19 -14.82 -5.91
C VAL A 36 -21.00 -15.73 -4.98
N SER A 37 -21.95 -16.52 -5.50
CA SER A 37 -22.73 -17.48 -4.70
C SER A 37 -21.83 -18.53 -4.02
N LYS A 38 -20.81 -19.03 -4.71
CA LYS A 38 -19.83 -19.95 -4.11
C LYS A 38 -18.96 -19.27 -3.05
N ALA A 39 -18.57 -18.01 -3.30
CA ALA A 39 -17.83 -17.23 -2.30
C ALA A 39 -18.67 -17.00 -1.02
N VAL A 40 -19.98 -16.76 -1.16
CA VAL A 40 -20.90 -16.63 -0.02
C VAL A 40 -20.94 -17.91 0.80
N VAL A 41 -21.08 -19.08 0.17
CA VAL A 41 -21.03 -20.39 0.86
C VAL A 41 -19.69 -20.60 1.56
N GLY A 42 -18.57 -20.27 0.89
CA GLY A 42 -17.24 -20.34 1.48
C GLY A 42 -17.09 -19.42 2.70
N LEU A 43 -17.65 -18.21 2.64
CA LEU A 43 -17.65 -17.28 3.77
C LEU A 43 -18.47 -17.82 4.96
N GLN A 44 -19.65 -18.40 4.69
CA GLN A 44 -20.50 -19.01 5.74
C GLN A 44 -19.79 -20.14 6.48
N THR A 45 -18.97 -20.92 5.78
CA THR A 45 -18.24 -22.04 6.39
C THR A 45 -16.96 -21.62 7.12
N SER A 46 -16.37 -20.47 6.76
CA SER A 46 -15.11 -19.99 7.36
C SER A 46 -15.34 -19.03 8.53
N THR A 47 -16.14 -17.99 8.36
CA THR A 47 -16.32 -16.91 9.33
C THR A 47 -17.78 -16.57 9.61
N VAL A 48 -18.72 -17.28 8.99
CA VAL A 48 -20.17 -17.03 8.97
C VAL A 48 -20.51 -15.73 8.21
N HIS A 49 -20.05 -14.59 8.68
CA HIS A 49 -20.19 -13.29 8.04
C HIS A 49 -19.18 -12.28 8.60
N THR A 50 -18.93 -11.22 7.87
CA THR A 50 -18.20 -10.06 8.37
C THR A 50 -18.97 -9.41 9.53
N ASN A 51 -18.25 -8.84 10.50
CA ASN A 51 -18.84 -8.18 11.67
C ASN A 51 -19.97 -7.21 11.26
N ILE A 52 -21.18 -7.44 11.78
CA ILE A 52 -22.39 -6.71 11.40
C ILE A 52 -22.33 -5.23 11.79
N TRP A 53 -21.74 -4.89 12.93
CA TRP A 53 -21.57 -3.50 13.36
C TRP A 53 -20.68 -2.73 12.40
N ALA A 54 -19.59 -3.34 11.94
CA ALA A 54 -18.71 -2.74 10.95
C ALA A 54 -19.41 -2.52 9.60
N GLN A 55 -20.27 -3.46 9.17
CA GLN A 55 -21.08 -3.31 7.96
C GLN A 55 -22.10 -2.18 8.12
N MET A 56 -22.82 -2.14 9.25
CA MET A 56 -23.80 -1.08 9.53
C MET A 56 -23.15 0.31 9.59
N LEU A 57 -21.97 0.41 10.22
CA LEU A 57 -21.23 1.66 10.26
C LEU A 57 -20.79 2.11 8.86
N THR A 58 -20.25 1.17 8.05
CA THR A 58 -19.89 1.43 6.66
C THR A 58 -21.09 1.89 5.85
N TYR A 59 -22.23 1.21 5.97
CA TYR A 59 -23.48 1.59 5.31
C TYR A 59 -23.93 3.00 5.71
N ARG A 60 -23.96 3.30 7.01
CA ARG A 60 -24.33 4.63 7.52
C ARG A 60 -23.39 5.72 7.02
N PHE A 61 -22.10 5.45 6.96
CA PHE A 61 -21.13 6.38 6.40
C PHE A 61 -21.44 6.67 4.93
N LEU A 62 -21.61 5.63 4.11
CA LEU A 62 -21.86 5.77 2.67
C LEU A 62 -23.21 6.44 2.35
N THR A 63 -24.20 6.35 3.25
CA THR A 63 -25.53 6.94 3.01
C THR A 63 -25.70 8.34 3.58
N ASN A 64 -24.92 8.75 4.58
CA ASN A 64 -25.10 10.01 5.30
C ASN A 64 -23.94 11.00 5.10
N VAL A 65 -22.85 10.58 4.50
CA VAL A 65 -21.66 11.42 4.24
C VAL A 65 -21.47 11.54 2.73
N ASP A 66 -21.12 12.73 2.25
CA ASP A 66 -20.67 12.90 0.87
C ASP A 66 -19.31 12.17 0.70
N PHE A 67 -19.39 10.97 0.12
CA PHE A 67 -18.23 10.09 -0.05
C PHE A 67 -17.21 10.67 -1.03
N ASP A 68 -17.66 11.38 -2.06
CA ASP A 68 -16.75 11.99 -3.04
C ASP A 68 -15.96 13.15 -2.42
N GLU A 69 -16.62 13.97 -1.59
CA GLU A 69 -15.93 15.02 -0.85
C GLU A 69 -14.95 14.44 0.18
N HIS A 70 -15.33 13.36 0.86
CA HIS A 70 -14.43 12.63 1.76
C HIS A 70 -13.20 12.11 1.01
N LEU A 71 -13.37 11.50 -0.16
CA LEU A 71 -12.26 11.02 -0.97
C LEU A 71 -11.35 12.15 -1.44
N LYS A 72 -11.90 13.30 -1.85
CA LYS A 72 -11.10 14.49 -2.22
C LYS A 72 -10.22 14.96 -1.07
N LYS A 73 -10.74 14.98 0.16
CA LYS A 73 -9.96 15.34 1.36
C LYS A 73 -8.81 14.33 1.60
N LEU A 74 -9.08 13.03 1.52
CA LEU A 74 -8.04 12.00 1.64
C LEU A 74 -6.98 12.11 0.54
N GLN A 75 -7.40 12.32 -0.70
CA GLN A 75 -6.48 12.51 -1.82
C GLN A 75 -5.58 13.72 -1.64
N ALA A 76 -6.10 14.82 -1.12
CA ALA A 76 -5.30 16.01 -0.84
C ALA A 76 -4.21 15.73 0.22
N ILE A 77 -4.57 15.06 1.32
CA ILE A 77 -3.63 14.67 2.39
C ILE A 77 -2.54 13.74 1.83
N TYR A 78 -2.92 12.70 1.11
CA TYR A 78 -1.95 11.71 0.60
C TYR A 78 -1.10 12.28 -0.53
N ARG A 79 -1.63 13.17 -1.35
CA ARG A 79 -0.84 13.88 -2.37
C ARG A 79 0.25 14.74 -1.74
N HIS A 80 -0.09 15.50 -0.69
CA HIS A 80 0.88 16.28 0.06
C HIS A 80 2.00 15.39 0.62
N LYS A 81 1.66 14.33 1.33
CA LYS A 81 2.64 13.39 1.90
C LYS A 81 3.50 12.68 0.85
N CYS A 82 2.90 12.33 -0.28
CA CYS A 82 3.63 11.74 -1.40
C CYS A 82 4.68 12.70 -1.96
N HIS A 83 4.30 13.95 -2.21
CA HIS A 83 5.22 14.97 -2.71
C HIS A 83 6.32 15.28 -1.69
N LEU A 84 5.99 15.34 -0.41
CA LEU A 84 6.97 15.54 0.66
C LEU A 84 8.00 14.39 0.69
N MET A 85 7.54 13.14 0.59
CA MET A 85 8.44 11.99 0.56
C MET A 85 9.28 11.96 -0.72
N LEU A 86 8.69 12.18 -1.90
CA LEU A 86 9.41 12.20 -3.18
C LEU A 86 10.52 13.25 -3.19
N GLY A 87 10.19 14.50 -2.83
CA GLY A 87 11.19 15.57 -2.78
C GLY A 87 12.31 15.31 -1.76
N GLY A 88 11.99 14.62 -0.67
CA GLY A 88 13.00 14.16 0.28
C GLY A 88 13.89 13.06 -0.32
N LEU A 89 13.32 12.06 -0.99
CA LEU A 89 14.05 10.97 -1.64
C LEU A 89 14.99 11.49 -2.74
N GLU A 90 14.49 12.41 -3.58
CA GLU A 90 15.30 13.06 -4.63
C GLU A 90 16.52 13.79 -4.08
N LYS A 91 16.39 14.39 -2.90
CA LYS A 91 17.47 15.13 -2.26
C LYS A 91 18.47 14.25 -1.50
N GLU A 92 18.01 13.20 -0.83
CA GLU A 92 18.79 12.49 0.16
C GLU A 92 19.35 11.15 -0.35
N LEU A 93 18.64 10.47 -1.26
CA LEU A 93 19.11 9.19 -1.81
C LEU A 93 20.20 9.40 -2.86
N PRO A 94 21.18 8.46 -2.96
CA PRO A 94 22.10 8.43 -4.09
C PRO A 94 21.39 8.24 -5.43
N ASP A 95 21.90 8.87 -6.49
CA ASP A 95 21.30 8.87 -7.84
C ASP A 95 21.13 7.47 -8.45
N PHE A 96 21.90 6.48 -7.98
CA PHE A 96 21.78 5.10 -8.47
C PHE A 96 20.59 4.33 -7.89
N ILE A 97 19.89 4.88 -6.90
CA ILE A 97 18.65 4.31 -6.37
C ILE A 97 17.48 4.90 -7.13
N SER A 98 16.81 4.09 -7.93
CA SER A 98 15.60 4.50 -8.63
C SER A 98 14.36 4.32 -7.75
N PHE A 99 13.34 5.14 -7.96
CA PHE A 99 12.05 4.98 -7.30
C PHE A 99 10.89 5.46 -8.17
N THR A 100 9.70 4.90 -7.92
CA THR A 100 8.51 5.24 -8.68
C THR A 100 7.93 6.60 -8.27
N HIS A 101 7.31 7.29 -9.23
CA HIS A 101 6.48 8.48 -9.00
C HIS A 101 5.00 8.06 -9.14
N PRO A 102 4.33 7.66 -8.05
CA PRO A 102 3.01 7.08 -8.14
C PRO A 102 1.95 8.12 -8.52
N GLN A 103 1.04 7.74 -9.41
CA GLN A 103 -0.14 8.53 -9.76
C GLN A 103 -1.30 8.30 -8.79
N GLY A 104 -1.16 7.38 -7.85
CA GLY A 104 -2.14 7.04 -6.83
C GLY A 104 -1.62 5.98 -5.86
N GLY A 105 -2.46 5.58 -4.93
CA GLY A 105 -2.07 4.64 -3.89
C GLY A 105 -1.37 5.30 -2.70
N LEU A 106 -0.62 4.52 -1.93
CA LEU A 106 -0.05 4.91 -0.63
C LEU A 106 1.43 4.58 -0.51
N PHE A 107 2.06 4.11 -1.60
CA PHE A 107 3.39 3.51 -1.57
C PHE A 107 4.29 4.08 -2.66
N ILE A 108 5.58 4.14 -2.35
CA ILE A 108 6.65 4.34 -3.31
C ILE A 108 7.47 3.07 -3.36
N TRP A 109 7.84 2.63 -4.55
CA TRP A 109 8.67 1.47 -4.80
C TRP A 109 10.05 1.94 -5.18
N ALA A 110 11.06 1.56 -4.41
CA ALA A 110 12.46 1.93 -4.66
C ALA A 110 13.27 0.69 -5.00
N THR A 111 14.26 0.85 -5.88
CA THR A 111 15.07 -0.24 -6.43
C THR A 111 16.55 0.09 -6.34
N LEU A 112 17.31 -0.81 -5.76
CA LEU A 112 18.76 -0.78 -5.72
C LEU A 112 19.35 -1.44 -6.99
N PRO A 113 20.55 -1.04 -7.44
CA PRO A 113 21.31 -1.81 -8.42
C PRO A 113 21.60 -3.25 -7.93
N ASP A 114 21.65 -4.20 -8.87
CA ASP A 114 21.76 -5.64 -8.60
C ASP A 114 22.99 -6.04 -7.77
N LYS A 115 24.03 -5.22 -7.77
CA LYS A 115 25.26 -5.46 -6.98
C LYS A 115 25.08 -5.32 -5.47
N TYR A 116 23.95 -4.75 -5.01
CA TYR A 116 23.70 -4.51 -3.59
C TYR A 116 22.69 -5.51 -3.02
N ASP A 117 22.95 -5.94 -1.80
CA ASP A 117 22.01 -6.77 -1.03
C ASP A 117 20.89 -5.87 -0.43
N MET A 118 19.71 -5.92 -1.03
CA MET A 118 18.52 -5.18 -0.58
C MET A 118 18.09 -5.62 0.82
N ASN A 119 18.18 -6.91 1.17
CA ASN A 119 17.76 -7.38 2.49
C ASN A 119 18.70 -6.85 3.59
N ALA A 120 20.01 -6.85 3.35
CA ALA A 120 20.98 -6.24 4.25
C ALA A 120 20.73 -4.73 4.42
N PHE A 121 20.43 -4.02 3.32
CA PHE A 121 20.05 -2.61 3.36
C PHE A 121 18.79 -2.36 4.19
N CYS A 122 17.71 -3.11 3.95
CA CYS A 122 16.46 -2.99 4.71
C CYS A 122 16.68 -3.24 6.21
N LYS A 123 17.49 -4.25 6.57
CA LYS A 123 17.85 -4.53 7.96
C LYS A 123 18.61 -3.35 8.58
N GLY A 124 19.61 -2.83 7.88
CA GLY A 124 20.36 -1.66 8.32
C GLY A 124 19.51 -0.39 8.46
N ALA A 125 18.48 -0.20 7.63
CA ALA A 125 17.50 0.87 7.78
C ALA A 125 16.65 0.71 9.05
N VAL A 126 16.18 -0.51 9.34
CA VAL A 126 15.42 -0.82 10.57
C VAL A 126 16.26 -0.58 11.84
N GLU A 127 17.54 -0.96 11.84
CA GLU A 127 18.46 -0.69 12.95
C GLU A 127 18.57 0.83 13.23
N ARG A 128 18.43 1.65 12.18
CA ARG A 128 18.40 3.12 12.25
C ARG A 128 16.99 3.71 12.46
N LYS A 129 16.01 2.86 12.83
CA LYS A 129 14.61 3.23 13.13
C LYS A 129 13.81 3.70 11.91
N VAL A 130 14.18 3.27 10.71
CA VAL A 130 13.38 3.45 9.49
C VAL A 130 12.96 2.08 8.96
N ALA A 131 11.67 1.78 9.10
CA ALA A 131 11.11 0.52 8.61
C ALA A 131 10.69 0.66 7.14
N VAL A 132 11.22 -0.20 6.30
CA VAL A 132 10.82 -0.39 4.89
C VAL A 132 10.44 -1.85 4.69
N VAL A 133 9.67 -2.15 3.64
CA VAL A 133 9.24 -3.53 3.37
C VAL A 133 10.05 -4.09 2.22
N PRO A 134 10.85 -5.15 2.44
CA PRO A 134 11.63 -5.82 1.39
C PRO A 134 10.73 -6.32 0.25
N GLY A 135 11.21 -6.19 -1.00
CA GLY A 135 10.46 -6.53 -2.20
C GLY A 135 10.17 -8.01 -2.37
N ASN A 136 11.01 -8.89 -1.86
CA ASN A 136 10.75 -10.33 -1.88
C ASN A 136 9.47 -10.73 -1.11
N ALA A 137 9.00 -9.92 -0.15
CA ALA A 137 7.70 -10.12 0.50
C ALA A 137 6.49 -10.02 -0.48
N PHE A 138 6.71 -9.55 -1.71
CA PHE A 138 5.69 -9.39 -2.75
C PHE A 138 5.88 -10.36 -3.93
N CYS A 139 6.89 -11.21 -3.90
CA CYS A 139 7.12 -12.22 -4.92
C CYS A 139 6.22 -13.43 -4.65
N SER A 140 5.70 -14.04 -5.73
CA SER A 140 4.94 -15.30 -5.66
C SER A 140 5.86 -16.51 -5.44
N ASP A 141 7.12 -16.38 -5.80
CA ASP A 141 8.18 -17.35 -5.56
C ASP A 141 9.05 -16.86 -4.40
N GLU A 142 9.07 -17.59 -3.31
CA GLU A 142 9.86 -17.24 -2.11
C GLU A 142 11.39 -17.26 -2.34
N SER A 143 11.84 -17.98 -3.38
CA SER A 143 13.25 -18.00 -3.78
C SER A 143 13.66 -16.83 -4.66
N ALA A 144 12.69 -16.02 -5.15
CA ALA A 144 12.98 -14.90 -6.02
C ALA A 144 13.80 -13.82 -5.32
N VAL A 145 14.87 -13.39 -5.97
CA VAL A 145 15.69 -12.27 -5.52
C VAL A 145 15.02 -10.97 -5.94
N SER A 146 14.76 -10.10 -4.98
CA SER A 146 14.28 -8.75 -5.26
C SER A 146 15.35 -7.73 -4.86
N HIS A 147 15.59 -6.74 -5.71
CA HIS A 147 16.46 -5.59 -5.43
C HIS A 147 15.68 -4.36 -4.98
N SER A 148 14.37 -4.52 -4.75
CA SER A 148 13.47 -3.42 -4.47
C SER A 148 12.92 -3.47 -3.05
N PHE A 149 12.45 -2.33 -2.56
CA PHE A 149 11.76 -2.21 -1.29
C PHE A 149 10.64 -1.18 -1.37
N ARG A 150 9.62 -1.33 -0.50
CA ARG A 150 8.45 -0.48 -0.47
C ARG A 150 8.51 0.51 0.67
N LEU A 151 8.23 1.77 0.36
CA LEU A 151 8.02 2.87 1.30
C LEU A 151 6.52 3.18 1.42
N ASN A 152 6.08 3.61 2.60
CA ASN A 152 4.71 4.02 2.88
C ASN A 152 4.70 5.48 3.37
N PHE A 153 3.96 6.35 2.68
CA PHE A 153 3.80 7.75 3.07
C PHE A 153 2.47 8.04 3.80
N SER A 154 1.55 7.08 3.89
CA SER A 154 0.20 7.35 4.40
C SER A 154 0.14 7.51 5.93
N THR A 155 0.92 6.74 6.66
CA THR A 155 0.83 6.65 8.12
C THR A 155 1.69 7.68 8.86
N PRO A 156 2.97 7.95 8.47
CA PRO A 156 3.84 8.84 9.23
C PRO A 156 3.35 10.31 9.15
N THR A 157 3.72 11.12 10.17
CA THR A 157 3.56 12.57 10.10
C THR A 157 4.55 13.19 9.13
N ASP A 158 4.38 14.46 8.78
CA ASP A 158 5.27 15.17 7.88
C ASP A 158 6.72 15.19 8.42
N GLU A 159 6.89 15.47 9.71
CA GLU A 159 8.19 15.46 10.38
C GLU A 159 8.82 14.06 10.40
N GLN A 160 8.01 13.02 10.53
CA GLN A 160 8.47 11.62 10.45
C GLN A 160 8.92 11.27 9.04
N ILE A 161 8.23 11.75 8.00
CA ILE A 161 8.65 11.57 6.61
C ILE A 161 10.00 12.22 6.38
N GLU A 162 10.13 13.51 6.72
CA GLU A 162 11.38 14.24 6.53
C GLU A 162 12.56 13.61 7.27
N LYS A 163 12.35 13.26 8.54
CA LYS A 163 13.37 12.59 9.35
C LYS A 163 13.72 11.21 8.81
N GLY A 164 12.71 10.41 8.45
CA GLY A 164 12.89 9.06 7.96
C GLY A 164 13.67 9.03 6.66
N VAL A 165 13.37 9.93 5.72
CA VAL A 165 14.07 10.02 4.44
C VAL A 165 15.53 10.45 4.62
N LYS A 166 15.83 11.40 5.50
CA LYS A 166 17.22 11.77 5.83
C LYS A 166 18.02 10.59 6.41
N ILE A 167 17.41 9.83 7.32
CA ILE A 167 18.04 8.63 7.90
C ILE A 167 18.26 7.57 6.81
N LEU A 168 17.29 7.36 5.92
CA LEU A 168 17.38 6.40 4.82
C LEU A 168 18.50 6.79 3.85
N GLY A 169 18.62 8.06 3.50
CA GLY A 169 19.69 8.60 2.67
C GLY A 169 21.09 8.44 3.29
N ALA A 170 21.21 8.72 4.58
CA ALA A 170 22.46 8.48 5.31
C ALA A 170 22.83 7.00 5.33
N ALA A 171 21.85 6.11 5.60
CA ALA A 171 22.05 4.66 5.54
C ALA A 171 22.48 4.19 4.16
N ALA A 172 21.88 4.73 3.09
CA ALA A 172 22.25 4.37 1.72
C ALA A 172 23.70 4.77 1.40
N LYS A 173 24.13 5.97 1.78
CA LYS A 173 25.49 6.45 1.58
C LYS A 173 26.55 5.66 2.39
N GLU A 174 26.15 5.06 3.50
CA GLU A 174 27.05 4.27 4.37
C GLU A 174 27.11 2.79 3.94
N LEU A 175 25.95 2.17 3.69
CA LEU A 175 25.81 0.72 3.48
C LEU A 175 25.98 0.28 2.02
N LEU A 176 25.79 1.20 1.06
CA LEU A 176 25.83 0.92 -0.38
C LEU A 176 27.08 1.54 -1.04
N LYS A 177 28.25 1.22 -0.50
CA LYS A 177 29.56 1.66 -1.03
C LYS A 177 30.11 0.68 -2.05
#